data_ea0b7164e59629790fdbd7a0917958f9
#
_entry.id   ea0b7164e59629790fdbd7a0917958f9
#
_cell.length_a   1.000
_cell.length_b   1.000
_cell.length_c   1.000
_cell.angle_alpha   90.00
_cell.angle_beta   90.00
_cell.angle_gamma   90.00
#
_symmetry.space_group_name_H-M   'P 1'
#
loop_
_entity.id
_entity.type
_entity.pdbx_description
1 polymer ?
#
loop_
_entity_poly.entity_id
_entity_poly.type
_entity_poly.pdbx_seq_one_letter_code
_entity_poly.pdbx_strand_id
1 'polypeptide(L)'
;MMDSFDDKSIADLGVDEGDDIADDDIELFGQDFVLEGMPITPEEVDSLLAQELTQLSMDEREKALFDLHGVSSGLQETPEMIQDALLLLEKALDSIPGTQAYQKALILNPAYVRDQEFLLKFLRADRFDISAAAVRLAKFFEFKMDLFGEDLLAKDITQDDLDKEDLEVLYIGRGYALPFRDLAGRLIIFMLPQPLHVSVRAVLRIVLYVSMVHSEDEETQRKGQIHISYLMGQEVKSHQVPQRQELNEGWAKLVT
;
A
#
# COMPACT_ATOMS: atom_id res chain seq x y z
N MET A 1 29.12 -28.42 20.27
CA MET A 1 29.05 -27.66 21.53
C MET A 1 27.89 -26.70 21.33
N MET A 2 26.72 -27.12 21.82
CA MET A 2 25.49 -26.35 21.75
C MET A 2 25.43 -25.54 23.05
N ASP A 3 25.55 -24.20 22.91
CA ASP A 3 25.31 -23.32 24.05
C ASP A 3 23.82 -23.09 24.22
N SER A 4 23.38 -23.35 25.43
CA SER A 4 22.01 -23.25 25.93
C SER A 4 21.57 -21.79 25.94
N PHE A 5 20.45 -21.49 25.27
CA PHE A 5 19.71 -20.25 25.48
C PHE A 5 19.07 -20.30 26.88
N ASP A 6 19.46 -19.37 27.73
CA ASP A 6 18.84 -19.14 29.04
C ASP A 6 17.39 -18.68 28.86
N ASP A 7 16.51 -19.51 29.38
CA ASP A 7 15.08 -19.29 29.57
C ASP A 7 14.87 -18.24 30.69
N LYS A 8 14.97 -16.94 30.32
CA LYS A 8 14.51 -15.87 31.20
C LYS A 8 13.00 -15.72 31.06
N SER A 9 12.32 -16.21 32.07
CA SER A 9 10.88 -16.19 32.24
C SER A 9 10.30 -14.77 32.08
N ILE A 10 9.18 -14.69 31.34
CA ILE A 10 8.34 -13.51 31.10
C ILE A 10 7.70 -12.95 32.40
N ALA A 11 8.04 -13.51 33.56
CA ALA A 11 7.44 -13.16 34.85
C ALA A 11 7.94 -11.87 35.51
N ASP A 12 8.88 -11.13 34.87
CA ASP A 12 9.50 -9.93 35.49
C ASP A 12 9.17 -8.61 34.80
N LEU A 13 8.17 -8.62 33.89
CA LEU A 13 7.52 -7.41 33.41
C LEU A 13 6.27 -7.24 34.29
N GLY A 14 6.38 -6.38 35.29
CA GLY A 14 5.29 -6.04 36.20
C GLY A 14 4.09 -5.50 35.37
N VAL A 15 3.21 -6.41 35.00
CA VAL A 15 1.87 -6.11 34.52
C VAL A 15 1.07 -5.85 35.78
N ASP A 16 0.72 -4.57 35.99
CA ASP A 16 -0.20 -4.16 37.05
C ASP A 16 -1.56 -4.84 36.78
N GLU A 17 -1.88 -5.83 37.60
CA GLU A 17 -3.20 -6.48 37.59
C GLU A 17 -4.19 -5.52 38.26
N GLY A 18 -4.90 -4.73 37.47
CA GLY A 18 -5.97 -3.97 38.07
C GLY A 18 -6.49 -2.77 37.33
N ASP A 19 -6.88 -2.92 36.07
CA ASP A 19 -7.99 -2.14 35.55
C ASP A 19 -9.04 -3.13 35.01
N ASP A 20 -10.04 -3.40 35.86
CA ASP A 20 -11.28 -4.03 35.45
C ASP A 20 -11.87 -3.14 34.34
N ILE A 21 -11.78 -3.63 33.09
CA ILE A 21 -12.52 -3.08 31.97
C ILE A 21 -13.99 -3.28 32.33
N ALA A 22 -14.65 -2.19 32.69
CA ALA A 22 -16.05 -2.19 33.05
C ALA A 22 -16.85 -2.76 31.89
N ASP A 23 -17.79 -3.67 32.18
CA ASP A 23 -18.71 -4.30 31.22
C ASP A 23 -19.52 -3.28 30.37
N ASP A 24 -19.48 -2.00 30.74
CA ASP A 24 -20.13 -0.91 30.01
C ASP A 24 -19.45 -0.55 28.67
N ASP A 25 -18.20 -0.97 28.42
CA ASP A 25 -17.48 -0.69 27.16
C ASP A 25 -17.82 -1.68 26.03
N ILE A 26 -18.55 -2.77 26.32
CA ILE A 26 -18.92 -3.79 25.32
C ILE A 26 -20.23 -3.42 24.58
N GLU A 27 -21.05 -2.56 25.14
CA GLU A 27 -22.29 -2.10 24.47
C GLU A 27 -22.04 -1.05 23.34
N LEU A 28 -20.83 -0.56 23.16
CA LEU A 28 -20.51 0.45 22.12
C LEU A 28 -20.36 -0.17 20.71
N PHE A 29 -20.34 -1.48 20.58
CA PHE A 29 -20.25 -2.18 19.29
C PHE A 29 -21.60 -2.36 18.56
N GLY A 30 -22.69 -1.93 19.16
CA GLY A 30 -24.05 -2.06 18.61
C GLY A 30 -24.70 -0.74 18.22
N GLN A 31 -24.03 0.39 18.29
CA GLN A 31 -24.61 1.63 17.77
C GLN A 31 -24.29 1.74 16.27
N ASP A 32 -25.36 1.61 15.47
CA ASP A 32 -25.38 1.86 14.04
C ASP A 32 -24.54 3.09 13.69
N PHE A 33 -23.53 2.90 12.82
CA PHE A 33 -22.79 4.00 12.23
C PHE A 33 -23.74 4.75 11.29
N VAL A 34 -24.57 5.60 11.85
CA VAL A 34 -25.47 6.47 11.11
C VAL A 34 -24.61 7.55 10.47
N LEU A 35 -24.39 7.45 9.18
CA LEU A 35 -24.02 8.60 8.35
C LEU A 35 -25.17 9.60 8.52
N GLU A 36 -24.94 10.70 9.28
CA GLU A 36 -25.94 11.75 9.43
C GLU A 36 -26.38 12.24 8.05
N GLY A 37 -27.57 11.83 7.66
CA GLY A 37 -28.24 12.34 6.45
C GLY A 37 -29.09 11.37 5.66
N MET A 38 -28.87 10.06 5.68
CA MET A 38 -29.75 9.08 5.01
C MET A 38 -29.69 7.72 5.71
N PRO A 39 -30.80 7.24 6.27
CA PRO A 39 -30.92 5.84 6.63
C PRO A 39 -31.03 5.04 5.34
N ILE A 40 -29.91 4.58 4.81
CA ILE A 40 -29.87 3.68 3.65
C ILE A 40 -29.97 2.26 4.21
N THR A 41 -31.02 1.54 3.87
CA THR A 41 -31.14 0.13 4.23
C THR A 41 -30.16 -0.74 3.42
N PRO A 42 -29.76 -1.92 3.91
CA PRO A 42 -28.92 -2.84 3.13
C PRO A 42 -29.47 -3.11 1.72
N GLU A 43 -30.79 -3.23 1.57
CA GLU A 43 -31.47 -3.46 0.29
C GLU A 43 -31.36 -2.25 -0.65
N GLU A 44 -31.38 -1.03 -0.10
CA GLU A 44 -31.17 0.20 -0.87
C GLU A 44 -29.71 0.32 -1.33
N VAL A 45 -28.74 -0.06 -0.47
CA VAL A 45 -27.32 -0.13 -0.85
C VAL A 45 -27.11 -1.12 -1.99
N ASP A 46 -27.67 -2.33 -1.88
CA ASP A 46 -27.57 -3.35 -2.93
C ASP A 46 -28.21 -2.89 -4.24
N SER A 47 -29.33 -2.21 -4.16
CA SER A 47 -30.02 -1.65 -5.33
C SER A 47 -29.21 -0.56 -6.02
N LEU A 48 -28.63 0.37 -5.25
CA LEU A 48 -27.76 1.42 -5.76
C LEU A 48 -26.49 0.82 -6.39
N LEU A 49 -25.86 -0.14 -5.71
CA LEU A 49 -24.66 -0.81 -6.23
C LEU A 49 -24.98 -1.55 -7.54
N ALA A 50 -26.11 -2.26 -7.61
CA ALA A 50 -26.54 -2.93 -8.83
C ALA A 50 -26.81 -1.94 -9.98
N GLN A 51 -27.39 -0.79 -9.68
CA GLN A 51 -27.63 0.27 -10.66
C GLN A 51 -26.32 0.86 -11.17
N GLU A 52 -25.37 1.21 -10.30
CA GLU A 52 -24.05 1.70 -10.66
C GLU A 52 -23.30 0.68 -11.53
N LEU A 53 -23.26 -0.59 -11.10
CA LEU A 53 -22.62 -1.66 -11.86
C LEU A 53 -23.22 -1.85 -13.26
N THR A 54 -24.53 -1.59 -13.46
CA THR A 54 -25.16 -1.71 -14.79
C THR A 54 -24.76 -0.60 -15.75
N GLN A 55 -24.29 0.55 -15.25
CA GLN A 55 -23.83 1.69 -16.05
C GLN A 55 -22.38 1.51 -16.54
N LEU A 56 -21.62 0.63 -15.90
CA LEU A 56 -20.23 0.37 -16.27
C LEU A 56 -20.13 -0.46 -17.57
N SER A 57 -19.12 -0.17 -18.38
CA SER A 57 -18.71 -1.04 -19.48
C SER A 57 -18.26 -2.42 -18.96
N MET A 58 -18.09 -3.39 -19.85
CA MET A 58 -17.63 -4.74 -19.45
C MET A 58 -16.25 -4.68 -18.78
N ASP A 59 -15.33 -3.86 -19.31
CA ASP A 59 -13.97 -3.72 -18.76
C ASP A 59 -13.99 -3.05 -17.38
N GLU A 60 -14.82 -2.03 -17.20
CA GLU A 60 -14.98 -1.37 -15.91
C GLU A 60 -15.61 -2.29 -14.86
N ARG A 61 -16.58 -3.14 -15.27
CA ARG A 61 -17.16 -4.17 -14.37
C ARG A 61 -16.13 -5.21 -13.99
N GLU A 62 -15.32 -5.68 -14.93
CA GLU A 62 -14.25 -6.63 -14.65
C GLU A 62 -13.24 -6.04 -13.67
N LYS A 63 -12.84 -4.77 -13.86
CA LYS A 63 -11.97 -4.04 -12.93
C LYS A 63 -12.61 -3.92 -11.55
N ALA A 64 -13.87 -3.52 -11.46
CA ALA A 64 -14.59 -3.42 -10.19
C ALA A 64 -14.70 -4.77 -9.46
N LEU A 65 -14.98 -5.86 -10.18
CA LEU A 65 -15.03 -7.21 -9.62
C LEU A 65 -13.65 -7.68 -9.14
N PHE A 66 -12.59 -7.32 -9.86
CA PHE A 66 -11.22 -7.59 -9.40
C PHE A 66 -10.90 -6.81 -8.13
N ASP A 67 -11.19 -5.51 -8.09
CA ASP A 67 -10.91 -4.65 -6.95
C ASP A 67 -11.70 -5.09 -5.70
N LEU A 68 -12.97 -5.45 -5.85
CA LEU A 68 -13.83 -5.87 -4.75
C LEU A 68 -13.57 -7.32 -4.29
N HIS A 69 -13.43 -8.24 -5.22
CA HIS A 69 -13.44 -9.68 -4.94
C HIS A 69 -12.14 -10.40 -5.29
N GLY A 70 -11.17 -9.71 -5.92
CA GLY A 70 -9.95 -10.33 -6.43
C GLY A 70 -10.20 -11.33 -7.58
N VAL A 71 -11.40 -11.28 -8.18
CA VAL A 71 -11.77 -12.15 -9.30
C VAL A 71 -11.35 -11.49 -10.60
N SER A 72 -10.39 -12.10 -11.31
CA SER A 72 -10.03 -11.69 -12.66
C SER A 72 -10.23 -12.85 -13.61
N SER A 73 -10.50 -12.56 -14.87
CA SER A 73 -10.52 -13.54 -15.98
C SER A 73 -9.17 -14.25 -16.19
N GLY A 74 -8.17 -13.93 -15.33
CA GLY A 74 -6.86 -14.55 -15.31
C GLY A 74 -6.06 -14.25 -16.57
N LEU A 75 -5.41 -13.09 -16.60
CA LEU A 75 -4.41 -12.84 -17.62
C LEU A 75 -3.33 -13.91 -17.52
N GLN A 76 -3.20 -14.75 -18.55
CA GLN A 76 -2.20 -15.78 -18.58
C GLN A 76 -0.89 -15.16 -19.06
N GLU A 77 0.04 -14.91 -18.11
CA GLU A 77 1.36 -14.39 -18.43
C GLU A 77 2.16 -15.45 -19.19
N THR A 78 2.36 -15.25 -20.49
CA THR A 78 3.32 -16.05 -21.27
C THR A 78 4.65 -15.34 -21.40
N PRO A 79 5.77 -16.06 -21.57
CA PRO A 79 7.08 -15.42 -21.77
C PRO A 79 7.09 -14.43 -22.93
N GLU A 80 6.39 -14.74 -24.02
CA GLU A 80 6.29 -13.88 -25.20
C GLU A 80 5.54 -12.58 -24.88
N MET A 81 4.39 -12.69 -24.19
CA MET A 81 3.60 -11.53 -23.75
C MET A 81 4.42 -10.62 -22.83
N ILE A 82 5.17 -11.19 -21.87
CA ILE A 82 6.02 -10.43 -20.97
C ILE A 82 7.10 -9.67 -21.76
N GLN A 83 7.79 -10.34 -22.68
CA GLN A 83 8.83 -9.70 -23.50
C GLN A 83 8.27 -8.55 -24.35
N ASP A 84 7.12 -8.75 -24.99
CA ASP A 84 6.46 -7.72 -25.78
C ASP A 84 6.03 -6.52 -24.91
N ALA A 85 5.46 -6.80 -23.73
CA ALA A 85 5.05 -5.76 -22.80
C ALA A 85 6.24 -4.91 -22.27
N LEU A 86 7.36 -5.55 -21.94
CA LEU A 86 8.57 -4.85 -21.51
C LEU A 86 9.12 -3.94 -22.60
N LEU A 87 9.16 -4.39 -23.87
CA LEU A 87 9.59 -3.58 -25.00
C LEU A 87 8.64 -2.39 -25.25
N LEU A 88 7.33 -2.59 -25.09
CA LEU A 88 6.34 -1.53 -25.24
C LEU A 88 6.42 -0.53 -24.09
N LEU A 89 6.68 -0.99 -22.86
CA LEU A 89 6.85 -0.13 -21.68
C LEU A 89 8.04 0.81 -21.85
N GLU A 90 9.19 0.31 -22.31
CA GLU A 90 10.35 1.17 -22.59
C GLU A 90 10.03 2.26 -23.62
N LYS A 91 9.35 1.90 -24.71
CA LYS A 91 8.93 2.89 -25.73
C LYS A 91 7.93 3.92 -25.19
N ALA A 92 7.00 3.49 -24.33
CA ALA A 92 6.03 4.39 -23.74
C ALA A 92 6.70 5.42 -22.82
N LEU A 93 7.69 5.01 -22.03
CA LEU A 93 8.47 5.88 -21.16
C LEU A 93 9.22 6.99 -21.91
N ASP A 94 9.69 6.72 -23.13
CA ASP A 94 10.34 7.72 -23.97
C ASP A 94 9.37 8.81 -24.45
N SER A 95 8.07 8.55 -24.40
CA SER A 95 7.01 9.43 -24.92
C SER A 95 6.27 10.22 -23.85
N ILE A 96 6.44 9.88 -22.56
CA ILE A 96 5.72 10.53 -21.46
C ILE A 96 6.47 11.77 -20.99
N PRO A 97 5.76 12.93 -20.85
CA PRO A 97 6.32 14.12 -20.23
C PRO A 97 6.50 13.93 -18.72
N GLY A 98 7.46 14.63 -18.11
CA GLY A 98 7.64 14.61 -16.65
C GLY A 98 8.38 13.39 -16.12
N THR A 99 9.24 12.77 -16.93
CA THR A 99 10.04 11.60 -16.55
C THR A 99 11.44 11.96 -16.05
N GLN A 100 11.62 13.14 -15.46
CA GLN A 100 12.95 13.66 -15.13
C GLN A 100 13.68 12.77 -14.12
N ALA A 101 13.01 12.34 -13.06
CA ALA A 101 13.62 11.45 -12.07
C ALA A 101 13.89 10.05 -12.65
N TYR A 102 13.02 9.52 -13.52
CA TYR A 102 13.26 8.28 -14.25
C TYR A 102 14.51 8.38 -15.15
N GLN A 103 14.62 9.45 -15.95
CA GLN A 103 15.78 9.67 -16.80
C GLN A 103 17.07 9.80 -15.98
N LYS A 104 17.00 10.48 -14.83
CA LYS A 104 18.12 10.59 -13.92
C LYS A 104 18.50 9.23 -13.33
N ALA A 105 17.54 8.44 -12.89
CA ALA A 105 17.78 7.08 -12.40
C ALA A 105 18.41 6.19 -13.47
N LEU A 106 17.95 6.32 -14.72
CA LEU A 106 18.50 5.58 -15.85
C LEU A 106 19.97 5.94 -16.13
N ILE A 107 20.36 7.21 -15.96
CA ILE A 107 21.75 7.63 -16.07
C ILE A 107 22.61 7.09 -14.91
N LEU A 108 22.07 7.10 -13.69
CA LEU A 108 22.78 6.65 -12.48
C LEU A 108 23.02 5.13 -12.49
N ASN A 109 21.99 4.35 -12.80
CA ASN A 109 22.07 2.89 -12.80
C ASN A 109 21.09 2.27 -13.80
N PRO A 110 21.45 2.16 -15.09
CA PRO A 110 20.59 1.58 -16.10
C PRO A 110 20.27 0.11 -15.84
N ALA A 111 21.15 -0.63 -15.16
CA ALA A 111 20.90 -2.05 -14.86
C ALA A 111 19.76 -2.23 -13.87
N TYR A 112 19.65 -1.35 -12.87
CA TYR A 112 18.53 -1.34 -11.91
C TYR A 112 17.22 -0.91 -12.58
N VAL A 113 17.25 0.18 -13.34
CA VAL A 113 16.04 0.76 -13.94
C VAL A 113 15.43 -0.12 -15.03
N ARG A 114 16.27 -0.89 -15.75
CA ARG A 114 15.85 -1.82 -16.81
C ARG A 114 15.79 -3.28 -16.37
N ASP A 115 15.91 -3.52 -15.07
CA ASP A 115 15.73 -4.86 -14.53
C ASP A 115 14.32 -5.36 -14.85
N GLN A 116 14.23 -6.55 -15.43
CA GLN A 116 12.95 -7.12 -15.90
C GLN A 116 12.00 -7.41 -14.75
N GLU A 117 12.52 -7.94 -13.64
CA GLU A 117 11.72 -8.23 -12.44
C GLU A 117 11.18 -6.94 -11.83
N PHE A 118 12.01 -5.88 -11.80
CA PHE A 118 11.58 -4.58 -11.34
C PHE A 118 10.48 -3.97 -12.21
N LEU A 119 10.65 -3.98 -13.54
CA LEU A 119 9.65 -3.43 -14.48
C LEU A 119 8.34 -4.23 -14.47
N LEU A 120 8.44 -5.55 -14.26
CA LEU A 120 7.29 -6.43 -14.24
C LEU A 120 6.33 -6.14 -13.08
N LYS A 121 6.84 -5.61 -11.94
CA LYS A 121 6.01 -5.15 -10.81
C LYS A 121 4.99 -4.11 -11.26
N PHE A 122 5.40 -3.16 -12.10
CA PHE A 122 4.53 -2.09 -12.60
C PHE A 122 3.55 -2.61 -13.67
N LEU A 123 4.01 -3.48 -14.56
CA LEU A 123 3.13 -4.11 -15.55
C LEU A 123 2.03 -4.94 -14.88
N ARG A 124 2.36 -5.72 -13.87
CA ARG A 124 1.39 -6.52 -13.09
C ARG A 124 0.42 -5.63 -12.31
N ALA A 125 0.92 -4.55 -11.68
CA ALA A 125 0.08 -3.62 -10.93
C ALA A 125 -1.01 -2.98 -11.79
N ASP A 126 -0.72 -2.71 -13.06
CA ASP A 126 -1.66 -2.13 -14.02
C ASP A 126 -2.23 -3.17 -15.01
N ARG A 127 -2.16 -4.47 -14.67
CA ARG A 127 -2.74 -5.56 -15.47
C ARG A 127 -2.28 -5.54 -16.93
N PHE A 128 -1.01 -5.20 -17.15
CA PHE A 128 -0.37 -5.05 -18.45
C PHE A 128 -0.96 -3.93 -19.34
N ASP A 129 -1.65 -2.95 -18.75
CA ASP A 129 -1.89 -1.68 -19.42
C ASP A 129 -0.57 -0.90 -19.47
N ILE A 130 0.03 -0.89 -20.66
CA ILE A 130 1.36 -0.29 -20.89
C ILE A 130 1.38 1.20 -20.54
N SER A 131 0.31 1.93 -20.90
CA SER A 131 0.24 3.36 -20.67
C SER A 131 0.13 3.69 -19.19
N ALA A 132 -0.72 2.98 -18.46
CA ALA A 132 -0.87 3.11 -17.02
C ALA A 132 0.42 2.72 -16.29
N ALA A 133 1.03 1.59 -16.64
CA ALA A 133 2.29 1.12 -16.06
C ALA A 133 3.44 2.12 -16.27
N ALA A 134 3.54 2.72 -17.46
CA ALA A 134 4.56 3.72 -17.75
C ALA A 134 4.37 5.00 -16.91
N VAL A 135 3.13 5.48 -16.77
CA VAL A 135 2.81 6.63 -15.91
C VAL A 135 3.13 6.31 -14.44
N ARG A 136 2.75 5.14 -13.96
CA ARG A 136 3.04 4.70 -12.59
C ARG A 136 4.53 4.61 -12.33
N LEU A 137 5.31 4.03 -13.24
CA LEU A 137 6.76 3.93 -13.11
C LEU A 137 7.42 5.32 -13.08
N ALA A 138 6.99 6.24 -13.94
CA ALA A 138 7.49 7.62 -13.92
C ALA A 138 7.19 8.30 -12.58
N LYS A 139 5.95 8.22 -12.09
CA LYS A 139 5.54 8.77 -10.78
C LYS A 139 6.30 8.12 -9.62
N PHE A 140 6.57 6.82 -9.66
CA PHE A 140 7.36 6.13 -8.66
C PHE A 140 8.75 6.76 -8.51
N PHE A 141 9.45 7.02 -9.61
CA PHE A 141 10.77 7.65 -9.56
C PHE A 141 10.71 9.10 -9.08
N GLU A 142 9.70 9.89 -9.50
CA GLU A 142 9.49 11.24 -8.99
C GLU A 142 9.23 11.22 -7.47
N PHE A 143 8.38 10.32 -7.00
CA PHE A 143 8.06 10.19 -5.58
C PHE A 143 9.27 9.69 -4.77
N LYS A 144 10.01 8.72 -5.31
CA LYS A 144 11.23 8.21 -4.69
C LYS A 144 12.31 9.29 -4.59
N MET A 145 12.46 10.10 -5.64
CA MET A 145 13.38 11.24 -5.68
C MET A 145 12.99 12.29 -4.63
N ASP A 146 11.71 12.61 -4.52
CA ASP A 146 11.20 13.58 -3.53
C ASP A 146 11.45 13.11 -2.09
N LEU A 147 11.20 11.85 -1.78
CA LEU A 147 11.31 11.30 -0.43
C LEU A 147 12.76 10.98 -0.02
N PHE A 148 13.53 10.37 -0.90
CA PHE A 148 14.83 9.79 -0.57
C PHE A 148 16.01 10.49 -1.22
N GLY A 149 15.76 11.36 -2.20
CA GLY A 149 16.82 12.08 -2.92
C GLY A 149 17.53 11.23 -3.96
N GLU A 150 18.58 11.82 -4.53
CA GLU A 150 19.32 11.25 -5.66
C GLU A 150 20.12 10.01 -5.31
N ASP A 151 20.72 9.99 -4.12
CA ASP A 151 21.61 8.91 -3.67
C ASP A 151 20.90 7.54 -3.57
N LEU A 152 19.58 7.55 -3.30
CA LEU A 152 18.75 6.36 -3.18
C LEU A 152 17.85 6.13 -4.40
N LEU A 153 17.91 7.00 -5.42
CA LEU A 153 16.99 6.98 -6.54
C LEU A 153 17.08 5.69 -7.36
N ALA A 154 18.29 5.25 -7.67
CA ALA A 154 18.56 4.16 -8.61
C ALA A 154 19.13 2.90 -7.94
N LYS A 155 18.58 2.53 -6.79
CA LYS A 155 18.87 1.29 -6.05
C LYS A 155 17.69 0.91 -5.17
N ASP A 156 17.66 -0.32 -4.66
CA ASP A 156 16.71 -0.72 -3.65
C ASP A 156 17.00 0.02 -2.34
N ILE A 157 15.92 0.38 -1.66
CA ILE A 157 16.01 0.97 -0.32
C ILE A 157 16.05 -0.18 0.67
N THR A 158 17.07 -0.17 1.53
CA THR A 158 17.23 -1.14 2.60
C THR A 158 16.97 -0.50 3.96
N GLN A 159 16.88 -1.29 5.00
CA GLN A 159 16.72 -0.78 6.36
C GLN A 159 17.91 0.13 6.79
N ASP A 160 19.11 -0.10 6.25
CA ASP A 160 20.30 0.70 6.54
C ASP A 160 20.24 2.12 5.91
N ASP A 161 19.35 2.31 4.93
CA ASP A 161 19.12 3.61 4.28
C ASP A 161 18.07 4.47 5.03
N LEU A 162 17.44 3.91 6.08
CA LEU A 162 16.43 4.58 6.89
C LEU A 162 17.08 5.38 8.03
N ASP A 163 16.63 6.61 8.23
CA ASP A 163 17.10 7.40 9.36
C ASP A 163 16.40 7.04 10.68
N LYS A 164 16.77 7.73 11.76
CA LYS A 164 16.24 7.43 13.09
C LYS A 164 14.73 7.63 13.18
N GLU A 165 14.19 8.66 12.53
CA GLU A 165 12.75 8.93 12.54
C GLU A 165 11.98 7.90 11.72
N ASP A 166 12.53 7.49 10.57
CA ASP A 166 11.98 6.40 9.76
C ASP A 166 11.90 5.09 10.55
N LEU A 167 13.00 4.73 11.24
CA LEU A 167 13.04 3.54 12.07
C LEU A 167 12.05 3.61 13.23
N GLU A 168 11.86 4.79 13.83
CA GLU A 168 10.83 4.99 14.85
C GLU A 168 9.44 4.69 14.28
N VAL A 169 9.09 5.21 13.09
CA VAL A 169 7.83 4.92 12.41
C VAL A 169 7.67 3.43 12.13
N LEU A 170 8.74 2.78 11.64
CA LEU A 170 8.74 1.37 11.31
C LEU A 170 8.50 0.49 12.56
N TYR A 171 9.18 0.79 13.67
CA TYR A 171 9.08 0.00 14.91
C TYR A 171 7.81 0.29 15.74
N ILE A 172 7.22 1.47 15.63
CA ILE A 172 5.91 1.75 16.20
C ILE A 172 4.85 0.81 15.63
N GLY A 173 5.05 0.31 14.39
CA GLY A 173 4.19 -0.71 13.81
C GLY A 173 2.79 -0.19 13.50
N ARG A 174 2.68 0.78 12.57
CA ARG A 174 1.36 1.28 12.12
C ARG A 174 0.66 0.34 11.15
N GLY A 175 1.40 -0.51 10.47
CA GLY A 175 0.90 -1.45 9.49
C GLY A 175 1.43 -2.86 9.77
N TYR A 176 0.54 -3.82 9.78
CA TYR A 176 0.87 -5.24 9.99
C TYR A 176 0.44 -6.01 8.75
N ALA A 177 1.40 -6.62 8.06
CA ALA A 177 1.09 -7.65 7.09
C ALA A 177 0.63 -8.91 7.85
N LEU A 178 -0.60 -9.33 7.62
CA LEU A 178 -1.13 -10.52 8.28
C LEU A 178 -0.46 -11.79 7.71
N PRO A 179 -0.27 -12.83 8.53
CA PRO A 179 0.42 -14.06 8.11
C PRO A 179 -0.45 -14.96 7.21
N PHE A 180 -1.58 -14.47 6.76
CA PHE A 180 -2.53 -15.15 5.88
C PHE A 180 -3.05 -14.17 4.84
N ARG A 181 -3.54 -14.72 3.73
CA ARG A 181 -4.13 -13.98 2.63
C ARG A 181 -5.64 -14.12 2.66
N ASP A 182 -6.34 -13.25 1.94
CA ASP A 182 -7.78 -13.39 1.76
C ASP A 182 -8.12 -14.58 0.83
N LEU A 183 -9.41 -14.82 0.61
CA LEU A 183 -9.89 -15.93 -0.24
C LEU A 183 -9.46 -15.80 -1.71
N ALA A 184 -9.12 -14.58 -2.16
CA ALA A 184 -8.61 -14.32 -3.50
C ALA A 184 -7.07 -14.44 -3.59
N GLY A 185 -6.39 -14.67 -2.46
CA GLY A 185 -4.94 -14.73 -2.36
C GLY A 185 -4.25 -13.38 -2.18
N ARG A 186 -5.00 -12.30 -1.87
CA ARG A 186 -4.44 -10.95 -1.67
C ARG A 186 -3.79 -10.82 -0.30
N LEU A 187 -2.66 -10.13 -0.24
CA LEU A 187 -2.02 -9.77 1.02
C LEU A 187 -2.91 -8.82 1.82
N ILE A 188 -3.10 -9.08 3.11
CA ILE A 188 -3.87 -8.21 3.99
C ILE A 188 -2.92 -7.39 4.85
N ILE A 189 -3.02 -6.07 4.73
CA ILE A 189 -2.29 -5.11 5.56
C ILE A 189 -3.30 -4.42 6.48
N PHE A 190 -3.12 -4.63 7.78
CA PHE A 190 -3.96 -4.02 8.80
C PHE A 190 -3.27 -2.77 9.36
N MET A 191 -3.93 -1.63 9.29
CA MET A 191 -3.38 -0.34 9.70
C MET A 191 -4.09 0.19 10.94
N LEU A 192 -3.30 0.49 11.98
CA LEU A 192 -3.77 1.09 13.21
C LEU A 192 -3.58 2.61 13.19
N PRO A 193 -4.58 3.40 13.66
CA PRO A 193 -4.40 4.82 13.88
C PRO A 193 -3.42 5.03 15.03
N GLN A 194 -2.43 5.86 14.82
CA GLN A 194 -1.52 6.26 15.89
C GLN A 194 -1.35 7.78 15.89
N PRO A 195 -1.12 8.39 17.06
CA PRO A 195 -0.81 9.82 17.13
C PRO A 195 0.46 10.09 16.33
N LEU A 196 0.38 11.06 15.42
CA LEU A 196 1.52 11.51 14.63
C LEU A 196 2.38 12.44 15.50
N HIS A 197 3.38 11.87 16.17
CA HIS A 197 4.48 12.64 16.78
C HIS A 197 5.74 12.64 15.90
N VAL A 198 5.63 12.03 14.73
CA VAL A 198 6.66 11.94 13.68
C VAL A 198 6.24 12.75 12.45
N SER A 199 7.20 13.11 11.59
CA SER A 199 6.91 13.84 10.37
C SER A 199 6.10 13.02 9.36
N VAL A 200 5.25 13.69 8.59
CA VAL A 200 4.53 13.05 7.47
C VAL A 200 5.52 12.45 6.46
N ARG A 201 6.65 13.12 6.25
CA ARG A 201 7.72 12.63 5.37
C ARG A 201 8.25 11.27 5.80
N ALA A 202 8.55 11.08 7.09
CA ALA A 202 9.01 9.78 7.60
C ALA A 202 7.93 8.69 7.41
N VAL A 203 6.66 9.02 7.66
CA VAL A 203 5.56 8.09 7.40
C VAL A 203 5.50 7.67 5.93
N LEU A 204 5.59 8.63 4.99
CA LEU A 204 5.55 8.34 3.55
C LEU A 204 6.78 7.54 3.09
N ARG A 205 7.96 7.81 3.64
CA ARG A 205 9.18 7.03 3.38
C ARG A 205 9.01 5.57 3.81
N ILE A 206 8.46 5.33 4.99
CA ILE A 206 8.21 3.96 5.47
C ILE A 206 7.10 3.28 4.66
N VAL A 207 6.05 4.00 4.28
CA VAL A 207 5.01 3.45 3.41
C VAL A 207 5.60 3.01 2.07
N LEU A 208 6.44 3.84 1.44
CA LEU A 208 7.11 3.46 0.18
C LEU A 208 8.05 2.28 0.39
N TYR A 209 8.89 2.30 1.43
CA TYR A 209 9.79 1.20 1.76
C TYR A 209 9.06 -0.13 1.94
N VAL A 210 8.02 -0.15 2.78
CA VAL A 210 7.22 -1.36 3.04
C VAL A 210 6.49 -1.83 1.79
N SER A 211 5.98 -0.90 0.97
CA SER A 211 5.36 -1.25 -0.32
C SER A 211 6.35 -1.90 -1.29
N MET A 212 7.60 -1.41 -1.33
CA MET A 212 8.66 -2.03 -2.12
C MET A 212 8.97 -3.45 -1.61
N VAL A 213 9.11 -3.63 -0.29
CA VAL A 213 9.36 -4.96 0.32
C VAL A 213 8.23 -5.94 0.00
N HIS A 214 6.96 -5.53 0.12
CA HIS A 214 5.82 -6.40 -0.21
C HIS A 214 5.73 -6.72 -1.69
N SER A 215 6.22 -5.82 -2.55
CA SER A 215 6.24 -6.04 -4.00
C SER A 215 7.31 -7.02 -4.48
N GLU A 216 8.20 -7.51 -3.60
CA GLU A 216 9.13 -8.59 -3.94
C GLU A 216 8.42 -9.95 -4.07
N ASP A 217 7.28 -10.11 -3.42
CA ASP A 217 6.50 -11.34 -3.51
C ASP A 217 5.64 -11.36 -4.77
N GLU A 218 5.90 -12.33 -5.65
CA GLU A 218 5.22 -12.46 -6.95
C GLU A 218 3.71 -12.67 -6.81
N GLU A 219 3.26 -13.39 -5.79
CA GLU A 219 1.85 -13.58 -5.55
C GLU A 219 1.17 -12.25 -5.20
N THR A 220 1.82 -11.41 -4.41
CA THR A 220 1.35 -10.06 -4.09
C THR A 220 1.31 -9.16 -5.33
N GLN A 221 2.29 -9.25 -6.24
CA GLN A 221 2.26 -8.52 -7.51
C GLN A 221 1.06 -8.91 -8.38
N ARG A 222 0.73 -10.21 -8.44
CA ARG A 222 -0.35 -10.76 -9.27
C ARG A 222 -1.73 -10.60 -8.67
N LYS A 223 -1.85 -10.73 -7.34
CA LYS A 223 -3.13 -10.74 -6.62
C LYS A 223 -3.48 -9.41 -6.01
N GLY A 224 -2.46 -8.57 -5.77
CA GLY A 224 -2.63 -7.31 -5.07
C GLY A 224 -2.66 -7.44 -3.56
N GLN A 225 -3.05 -6.34 -2.92
CA GLN A 225 -3.12 -6.24 -1.46
C GLN A 225 -4.36 -5.47 -1.02
N ILE A 226 -4.84 -5.77 0.18
CA ILE A 226 -5.96 -5.10 0.83
C ILE A 226 -5.42 -4.33 2.02
N HIS A 227 -5.77 -3.05 2.11
CA HIS A 227 -5.48 -2.23 3.27
C HIS A 227 -6.75 -2.07 4.11
N ILE A 228 -6.71 -2.57 5.33
CA ILE A 228 -7.77 -2.41 6.32
C ILE A 228 -7.31 -1.36 7.33
N SER A 229 -7.91 -0.19 7.29
CA SER A 229 -7.62 0.89 8.23
C SER A 229 -8.67 0.93 9.32
N TYR A 230 -8.25 0.73 10.55
CA TYR A 230 -9.14 0.84 11.70
C TYR A 230 -9.17 2.30 12.18
N LEU A 231 -10.29 2.96 11.97
CA LEU A 231 -10.49 4.37 12.31
C LEU A 231 -11.35 4.48 13.57
N MET A 232 -10.81 4.11 14.73
CA MET A 232 -11.54 4.35 16.00
C MET A 232 -11.60 5.85 16.30
N GLY A 233 -12.84 6.36 16.47
CA GLY A 233 -13.33 7.54 17.21
C GLY A 233 -12.35 8.66 17.60
N GLN A 234 -11.25 8.83 16.88
CA GLN A 234 -10.33 9.91 17.14
C GLN A 234 -10.97 11.21 16.67
N GLU A 235 -11.46 12.00 17.60
CA GLU A 235 -11.66 13.43 17.37
C GLU A 235 -10.36 13.99 16.81
N VAL A 236 -10.37 14.32 15.52
CA VAL A 236 -9.21 14.93 14.85
C VAL A 236 -9.04 16.32 15.47
N LYS A 237 -8.05 16.46 16.33
CA LYS A 237 -7.72 17.76 16.88
C LYS A 237 -7.39 18.72 15.74
N SER A 238 -7.85 19.95 15.81
CA SER A 238 -7.73 20.95 14.73
C SER A 238 -6.30 21.14 14.20
N HIS A 239 -5.28 20.95 15.05
CA HIS A 239 -3.88 21.04 14.65
C HIS A 239 -3.36 19.80 13.86
N GLN A 240 -4.12 18.70 13.81
CA GLN A 240 -3.77 17.49 13.06
C GLN A 240 -4.36 17.46 11.63
N VAL A 241 -5.27 18.38 11.32
CA VAL A 241 -5.92 18.45 10.00
C VAL A 241 -4.92 18.65 8.86
N PRO A 242 -3.95 19.58 8.94
CA PRO A 242 -2.96 19.77 7.88
C PRO A 242 -2.10 18.53 7.63
N GLN A 243 -1.63 17.87 8.70
CA GLN A 243 -0.83 16.64 8.60
C GLN A 243 -1.61 15.49 7.95
N ARG A 244 -2.90 15.38 8.27
CA ARG A 244 -3.78 14.38 7.62
C ARG A 244 -3.97 14.67 6.13
N GLN A 245 -4.14 15.93 5.77
CA GLN A 245 -4.28 16.33 4.37
C GLN A 245 -2.99 16.01 3.60
N GLU A 246 -1.84 16.41 4.11
CA GLU A 246 -0.53 16.13 3.52
C GLU A 246 -0.29 14.61 3.37
N LEU A 247 -0.64 13.81 4.38
CA LEU A 247 -0.54 12.37 4.34
C LEU A 247 -1.45 11.76 3.26
N ASN A 248 -2.69 12.25 3.15
CA ASN A 248 -3.63 11.78 2.13
C ASN A 248 -3.17 12.15 0.72
N GLU A 249 -2.62 13.34 0.52
CA GLU A 249 -2.05 13.77 -0.76
C GLU A 249 -0.82 12.92 -1.13
N GLY A 250 0.04 12.61 -0.16
CA GLY A 250 1.17 11.70 -0.34
C GLY A 250 0.72 10.28 -0.66
N TRP A 251 -0.29 9.78 0.04
CA TRP A 251 -0.88 8.46 -0.22
C TRP A 251 -1.49 8.38 -1.62
N ALA A 252 -2.22 9.41 -2.04
CA ALA A 252 -2.79 9.46 -3.39
C ALA A 252 -1.72 9.34 -4.48
N LYS A 253 -0.51 9.93 -4.27
CA LYS A 253 0.61 9.79 -5.22
C LYS A 253 1.16 8.36 -5.33
N LEU A 254 1.00 7.54 -4.28
CA LEU A 254 1.45 6.14 -4.28
C LEU A 254 0.48 5.19 -4.98
N VAL A 255 -0.83 5.46 -4.89
CA VAL A 255 -1.88 4.54 -5.37
C VAL A 255 -2.40 4.89 -6.77
N THR A 256 -2.18 6.12 -7.25
CA THR A 256 -2.56 6.58 -8.61
C THR A 256 -1.41 6.56 -9.58
#